data_b2aa840a77bf40e22574db82b344133a
#
_entry.id   b2aa840a77bf40e22574db82b344133a
#
_cell.length_a   1.000
_cell.length_b   1.000
_cell.length_c   1.000
_cell.angle_alpha   90.00
_cell.angle_beta   90.00
_cell.angle_gamma   90.00
#
_symmetry.space_group_name_H-M   'P 1'
#
loop_
_entity.id
_entity.type
_entity.pdbx_description
1 polymer ?
#
loop_
_entity_poly.entity_id
_entity_poly.type
_entity_poly.pdbx_seq_one_letter_code
_entity_poly.pdbx_strand_id
1 'polypeptide(L)'
;IEEQAIELKNLEMLTEILENGSVEVYHIEERRTSLCIPLQEVYSNLERNGVLNEKSLISRYYGGVYFSYRQAVWIDMILEVINEHVAQDKRDLYLAALLSTASDIVDTVGKHFAQPIKARDSKGNIKKTVYNKAVKDKTIGVLDLYKEWFFRYLTLPRSEHDYCAMQGDYLECLRRLPNTVRTVYADPPYTRDHYSRFYHVLETITLRDSPELSTTNIHGETHISNGIYRKDRHQSPFCIKSKAPEAFRNMFEIISRGGRNLLLSYSPYDETKKTHPRVVTMQELITWAKDYFL
;
A
#
# COMPACT_ATOMS: atom_id res chain seq x y z
N ILE A 1 22.42 11.53 17.71
CA ILE A 1 22.67 10.44 18.70
C ILE A 1 21.64 10.51 19.83
N GLU A 2 21.43 11.66 20.47
CA GLU A 2 20.44 11.79 21.54
C GLU A 2 19.01 11.51 21.07
N GLU A 3 18.60 12.07 19.94
CA GLU A 3 17.26 11.87 19.39
C GLU A 3 17.02 10.40 18.99
N GLN A 4 18.02 9.73 18.42
CA GLN A 4 17.94 8.30 18.13
C GLN A 4 17.77 7.45 19.40
N ALA A 5 18.47 7.82 20.47
CA ALA A 5 18.35 7.13 21.76
C ALA A 5 16.97 7.31 22.37
N ILE A 6 16.37 8.49 22.23
CA ILE A 6 14.99 8.77 22.68
C ILE A 6 14.00 7.90 21.89
N GLU A 7 14.10 7.85 20.56
CA GLU A 7 13.18 7.04 19.73
C GLU A 7 13.34 5.54 19.96
N LEU A 8 14.54 5.05 20.23
CA LEU A 8 14.75 3.64 20.65
C LEU A 8 14.07 3.34 21.98
N LYS A 9 14.19 4.23 22.95
CA LYS A 9 13.51 4.09 24.24
C LYS A 9 11.99 4.12 24.09
N ASN A 10 11.47 4.99 23.22
CA ASN A 10 10.06 5.02 22.89
C ASN A 10 9.60 3.71 22.25
N LEU A 11 10.37 3.14 21.32
CA LEU A 11 10.07 1.85 20.71
C LEU A 11 10.07 0.71 21.74
N GLU A 12 11.00 0.70 22.69
CA GLU A 12 11.02 -0.27 23.80
C GLU A 12 9.73 -0.17 24.64
N MET A 13 9.33 1.04 25.01
CA MET A 13 8.08 1.29 25.75
C MET A 13 6.85 0.82 24.95
N LEU A 14 6.78 1.15 23.66
CA LEU A 14 5.68 0.71 22.80
C LEU A 14 5.64 -0.81 22.66
N THR A 15 6.81 -1.45 22.57
CA THR A 15 6.94 -2.90 22.53
C THR A 15 6.42 -3.54 23.80
N GLU A 16 6.78 -2.98 24.96
CA GLU A 16 6.30 -3.46 26.26
C GLU A 16 4.77 -3.36 26.38
N ILE A 17 4.17 -2.24 25.93
CA ILE A 17 2.72 -2.07 25.88
C ILE A 17 2.08 -3.14 24.99
N LEU A 18 2.65 -3.40 23.81
CA LEU A 18 2.15 -4.39 22.86
C LEU A 18 2.28 -5.83 23.39
N GLU A 19 3.36 -6.16 24.05
CA GLU A 19 3.62 -7.48 24.62
C GLU A 19 2.77 -7.74 25.89
N ASN A 20 2.50 -6.70 26.68
CA ASN A 20 1.65 -6.77 27.88
C ASN A 20 0.16 -6.53 27.60
N GLY A 21 -0.20 -6.07 26.40
CA GLY A 21 -1.58 -5.97 25.94
C GLY A 21 -2.24 -7.35 25.92
N SER A 22 -3.54 -7.42 26.17
CA SER A 22 -4.27 -8.68 26.41
C SER A 22 -4.00 -9.73 25.33
N VAL A 23 -3.12 -10.64 25.65
CA VAL A 23 -2.56 -11.73 24.84
C VAL A 23 -3.65 -12.68 24.30
N GLU A 24 -4.85 -12.67 24.86
CA GLU A 24 -5.97 -13.50 24.43
C GLU A 24 -6.38 -13.29 22.96
N VAL A 25 -6.21 -12.08 22.44
CA VAL A 25 -6.47 -11.75 21.04
C VAL A 25 -5.53 -12.51 20.09
N TYR A 26 -4.35 -12.92 20.55
CA TYR A 26 -3.34 -13.59 19.73
C TYR A 26 -3.53 -15.10 19.63
N HIS A 27 -4.35 -15.68 20.49
CA HIS A 27 -4.69 -17.10 20.49
C HIS A 27 -5.79 -17.47 19.48
N ILE A 28 -6.21 -16.52 18.64
CA ILE A 28 -6.96 -16.88 17.42
C ILE A 28 -5.98 -17.71 16.58
N GLU A 29 -5.94 -18.99 16.91
CA GLU A 29 -5.18 -19.96 16.15
C GLU A 29 -5.56 -19.87 14.69
N GLU A 30 -4.65 -19.32 13.91
CA GLU A 30 -4.69 -19.45 12.47
C GLU A 30 -4.38 -20.88 12.08
N ARG A 31 -5.21 -21.76 12.53
CA ARG A 31 -5.23 -23.09 11.97
C ARG A 31 -5.50 -22.91 10.47
N ARG A 32 -5.00 -23.82 9.69
CA ARG A 32 -5.24 -24.08 8.26
C ARG A 32 -6.68 -23.74 7.76
N THR A 33 -7.60 -23.50 8.67
CA THR A 33 -9.00 -23.12 8.49
C THR A 33 -9.22 -21.70 8.00
N SER A 34 -8.33 -20.73 8.26
CA SER A 34 -8.52 -19.33 7.83
C SER A 34 -8.58 -19.17 6.31
N LEU A 35 -7.94 -20.07 5.55
CA LEU A 35 -8.06 -20.15 4.10
C LEU A 35 -9.36 -20.83 3.62
N CYS A 36 -10.14 -21.40 4.52
CA CYS A 36 -11.25 -22.29 4.22
C CYS A 36 -12.59 -21.76 4.72
N ILE A 37 -12.63 -20.87 5.72
CA ILE A 37 -13.84 -20.32 6.30
C ILE A 37 -14.25 -19.07 5.51
N PRO A 38 -15.54 -18.90 5.18
CA PRO A 38 -16.03 -17.66 4.59
C PRO A 38 -15.69 -16.48 5.48
N LEU A 39 -15.18 -15.41 4.89
CA LEU A 39 -14.73 -14.19 5.57
C LEU A 39 -15.78 -13.67 6.57
N GLN A 40 -17.06 -13.71 6.17
CA GLN A 40 -18.17 -13.20 6.96
C GLN A 40 -18.42 -14.01 8.23
N GLU A 41 -18.18 -15.32 8.20
CA GLU A 41 -18.31 -16.18 9.38
C GLU A 41 -17.22 -15.91 10.41
N VAL A 42 -15.99 -15.68 9.94
CA VAL A 42 -14.87 -15.31 10.81
C VAL A 42 -15.12 -13.95 11.46
N TYR A 43 -15.59 -12.95 10.71
CA TYR A 43 -15.96 -11.65 11.25
C TYR A 43 -17.02 -11.75 12.33
N SER A 44 -18.09 -12.47 12.05
CA SER A 44 -19.19 -12.64 13.02
C SER A 44 -18.73 -13.32 14.31
N ASN A 45 -17.74 -14.21 14.22
CA ASN A 45 -17.15 -14.86 15.40
C ASN A 45 -16.25 -13.92 16.18
N LEU A 46 -15.41 -13.15 15.49
CA LEU A 46 -14.50 -12.18 16.11
C LEU A 46 -15.25 -11.02 16.77
N GLU A 47 -16.32 -10.54 16.14
CA GLU A 47 -17.21 -9.51 16.74
C GLU A 47 -17.95 -10.03 17.97
N ARG A 48 -18.52 -11.24 17.90
CA ARG A 48 -19.21 -11.86 19.05
C ARG A 48 -18.29 -12.09 20.25
N ASN A 49 -17.03 -12.39 20.01
CA ASN A 49 -16.03 -12.61 21.06
C ASN A 49 -15.35 -11.32 21.51
N GLY A 50 -15.78 -10.14 21.05
CA GLY A 50 -15.23 -8.86 21.45
C GLY A 50 -13.79 -8.59 20.97
N VAL A 51 -13.30 -9.38 20.01
CA VAL A 51 -11.95 -9.24 19.46
C VAL A 51 -11.87 -8.09 18.47
N LEU A 52 -12.95 -7.86 17.69
CA LEU A 52 -13.06 -6.73 16.78
C LEU A 52 -13.86 -5.61 17.43
N ASN A 53 -13.31 -4.43 17.40
CA ASN A 53 -13.95 -3.19 17.79
C ASN A 53 -13.89 -2.17 16.64
N GLU A 54 -14.36 -0.95 16.86
CA GLU A 54 -14.37 0.13 15.87
C GLU A 54 -12.98 0.52 15.34
N LYS A 55 -11.93 0.25 16.12
CA LYS A 55 -10.53 0.55 15.80
C LYS A 55 -9.88 -0.57 14.98
N SER A 56 -10.47 -1.74 14.90
CA SER A 56 -9.97 -2.95 14.23
C SER A 56 -10.19 -2.90 12.70
N LEU A 57 -9.72 -1.84 12.04
CA LEU A 57 -9.96 -1.60 10.62
C LEU A 57 -9.29 -2.64 9.73
N ILE A 58 -8.03 -2.95 9.97
CA ILE A 58 -7.26 -3.86 9.12
C ILE A 58 -7.73 -5.29 9.30
N SER A 59 -8.04 -5.69 10.53
CA SER A 59 -8.63 -6.99 10.83
C SER A 59 -9.97 -7.15 10.14
N ARG A 60 -10.82 -6.12 10.19
CA ARG A 60 -12.17 -6.11 9.62
C ARG A 60 -12.18 -6.16 8.10
N TYR A 61 -11.36 -5.35 7.43
CA TYR A 61 -11.38 -5.24 5.97
C TYR A 61 -10.46 -6.26 5.30
N TYR A 62 -9.28 -6.54 5.85
CA TYR A 62 -8.20 -7.21 5.15
C TYR A 62 -7.68 -8.49 5.81
N GLY A 63 -8.12 -8.78 7.04
CA GLY A 63 -7.83 -10.04 7.71
C GLY A 63 -8.38 -11.24 6.93
N GLY A 64 -7.61 -12.30 6.84
CA GLY A 64 -7.95 -13.51 6.07
C GLY A 64 -7.78 -13.37 4.55
N VAL A 65 -7.58 -12.15 4.01
CA VAL A 65 -7.41 -11.89 2.57
C VAL A 65 -5.96 -11.54 2.26
N TYR A 66 -5.49 -10.40 2.71
CA TYR A 66 -4.12 -9.92 2.48
C TYR A 66 -3.16 -10.33 3.58
N PHE A 67 -3.68 -10.41 4.78
CA PHE A 67 -2.96 -10.77 6.00
C PHE A 67 -3.63 -11.96 6.65
N SER A 68 -2.90 -12.66 7.50
CA SER A 68 -3.55 -13.48 8.49
C SER A 68 -4.35 -12.62 9.48
N TYR A 69 -5.34 -13.19 10.18
CA TYR A 69 -6.06 -12.44 11.21
C TYR A 69 -5.12 -11.98 12.31
N ARG A 70 -4.20 -12.83 12.72
CA ARG A 70 -3.16 -12.50 13.69
C ARG A 70 -2.32 -11.31 13.22
N GLN A 71 -1.86 -11.33 11.96
CA GLN A 71 -1.10 -10.20 11.40
C GLN A 71 -1.92 -8.92 11.33
N ALA A 72 -3.19 -9.01 10.92
CA ALA A 72 -4.08 -7.86 10.86
C ALA A 72 -4.34 -7.24 12.23
N VAL A 73 -4.55 -8.07 13.26
CA VAL A 73 -4.69 -7.61 14.65
C VAL A 73 -3.43 -6.92 15.13
N TRP A 74 -2.24 -7.46 14.84
CA TRP A 74 -0.98 -6.79 15.16
C TRP A 74 -0.85 -5.42 14.49
N ILE A 75 -1.24 -5.31 13.21
CA ILE A 75 -1.23 -4.02 12.52
C ILE A 75 -2.18 -3.02 13.20
N ASP A 76 -3.41 -3.43 13.53
CA ASP A 76 -4.38 -2.58 14.23
C ASP A 76 -3.85 -2.13 15.60
N MET A 77 -3.22 -3.02 16.36
CA MET A 77 -2.65 -2.68 17.67
C MET A 77 -1.47 -1.72 17.56
N ILE A 78 -0.54 -1.95 16.61
CA ILE A 78 0.57 -1.04 16.39
C ILE A 78 0.04 0.35 16.00
N LEU A 79 -0.97 0.42 15.13
CA LEU A 79 -1.63 1.68 14.76
C LEU A 79 -2.22 2.40 15.96
N GLU A 80 -2.88 1.67 16.85
CA GLU A 80 -3.49 2.25 18.04
C GLU A 80 -2.43 2.81 18.98
N VAL A 81 -1.38 2.02 19.24
CA VAL A 81 -0.27 2.44 20.11
C VAL A 81 0.46 3.67 19.54
N ILE A 82 0.69 3.70 18.20
CA ILE A 82 1.25 4.89 17.55
C ILE A 82 0.35 6.11 17.79
N ASN A 83 -0.95 5.94 17.65
CA ASN A 83 -1.89 7.04 17.81
C ASN A 83 -2.00 7.56 19.24
N GLU A 84 -1.94 6.69 20.23
CA GLU A 84 -2.11 7.04 21.64
C GLU A 84 -0.82 7.55 22.28
N HIS A 85 0.33 7.02 21.89
CA HIS A 85 1.58 7.22 22.63
C HIS A 85 2.67 7.95 21.85
N VAL A 86 2.54 8.09 20.50
CA VAL A 86 3.55 8.78 19.70
C VAL A 86 3.14 10.22 19.40
N ALA A 87 4.02 11.17 19.68
CA ALA A 87 3.82 12.58 19.36
C ALA A 87 3.60 12.79 17.85
N GLN A 88 2.72 13.72 17.49
CA GLN A 88 2.25 13.91 16.11
C GLN A 88 3.39 14.14 15.11
N ASP A 89 4.41 14.90 15.49
CA ASP A 89 5.59 15.22 14.68
C ASP A 89 6.55 14.04 14.46
N LYS A 90 6.36 12.95 15.20
CA LYS A 90 7.17 11.72 15.12
C LYS A 90 6.45 10.56 14.44
N ARG A 91 5.15 10.64 14.25
CA ARG A 91 4.31 9.53 13.75
C ARG A 91 4.74 8.99 12.40
N ASP A 92 5.27 9.84 11.53
CA ASP A 92 5.65 9.44 10.17
C ASP A 92 6.73 8.35 10.16
N LEU A 93 7.69 8.40 11.09
CA LEU A 93 8.71 7.36 11.24
C LEU A 93 8.08 6.00 11.58
N TYR A 94 7.19 6.00 12.56
CA TYR A 94 6.51 4.78 13.03
C TYR A 94 5.55 4.22 11.96
N LEU A 95 4.81 5.09 11.29
CA LEU A 95 3.94 4.70 10.19
C LEU A 95 4.73 4.16 8.99
N ALA A 96 5.85 4.78 8.63
CA ALA A 96 6.70 4.29 7.54
C ALA A 96 7.19 2.86 7.81
N ALA A 97 7.62 2.57 9.04
CA ALA A 97 8.00 1.22 9.44
C ALA A 97 6.84 0.22 9.33
N LEU A 98 5.62 0.63 9.74
CA LEU A 98 4.43 -0.20 9.67
C LEU A 98 3.99 -0.46 8.22
N LEU A 99 4.03 0.55 7.34
CA LEU A 99 3.69 0.41 5.92
C LEU A 99 4.66 -0.54 5.21
N SER A 100 5.95 -0.47 5.55
CA SER A 100 6.96 -1.39 5.01
C SER A 100 6.75 -2.81 5.52
N THR A 101 6.45 -2.98 6.80
CA THR A 101 6.08 -4.26 7.39
C THR A 101 4.87 -4.87 6.69
N ALA A 102 3.80 -4.10 6.51
CA ALA A 102 2.60 -4.55 5.83
C ALA A 102 2.89 -4.98 4.38
N SER A 103 3.76 -4.25 3.68
CA SER A 103 4.18 -4.56 2.30
C SER A 103 4.98 -5.87 2.22
N ASP A 104 5.79 -6.18 3.22
CA ASP A 104 6.60 -7.41 3.24
C ASP A 104 5.79 -8.66 3.58
N ILE A 105 4.82 -8.55 4.50
CA ILE A 105 4.01 -9.70 4.95
C ILE A 105 2.82 -10.00 4.06
N VAL A 106 2.47 -9.10 3.12
CA VAL A 106 1.27 -9.26 2.29
C VAL A 106 1.29 -10.56 1.47
N ASP A 107 0.19 -11.31 1.54
CA ASP A 107 0.00 -12.54 0.79
C ASP A 107 -0.71 -12.27 -0.55
N THR A 108 0.08 -11.87 -1.54
CA THR A 108 -0.41 -11.52 -2.88
C THR A 108 0.53 -11.97 -3.98
N VAL A 109 0.04 -11.88 -5.21
CA VAL A 109 0.89 -12.00 -6.40
C VAL A 109 1.67 -10.70 -6.57
N GLY A 110 3.01 -10.76 -6.53
CA GLY A 110 3.87 -9.59 -6.77
C GLY A 110 4.06 -8.65 -5.58
N LYS A 111 3.68 -9.07 -4.37
CA LYS A 111 3.88 -8.26 -3.14
C LYS A 111 3.25 -6.85 -3.21
N HIS A 112 2.06 -6.76 -3.78
CA HIS A 112 1.25 -5.54 -3.84
C HIS A 112 -0.23 -5.89 -3.61
N PHE A 113 -1.06 -4.92 -3.24
CA PHE A 113 -2.44 -5.17 -2.80
C PHE A 113 -3.48 -5.26 -3.94
N ALA A 114 -3.08 -5.43 -5.19
CA ALA A 114 -4.01 -5.46 -6.32
C ALA A 114 -4.73 -6.80 -6.51
N GLN A 115 -4.10 -7.89 -6.12
CA GLN A 115 -4.64 -9.25 -6.37
C GLN A 115 -4.34 -10.16 -5.19
N PRO A 116 -5.31 -10.41 -4.32
CA PRO A 116 -5.17 -11.41 -3.26
C PRO A 116 -5.00 -12.79 -3.87
N ILE A 117 -4.22 -13.64 -3.21
CA ILE A 117 -3.98 -15.01 -3.64
C ILE A 117 -5.27 -15.83 -3.44
N LYS A 118 -5.70 -16.51 -4.51
CA LYS A 118 -6.78 -17.49 -4.44
C LYS A 118 -6.19 -18.86 -4.19
N ALA A 119 -6.26 -19.33 -2.95
CA ALA A 119 -5.72 -20.62 -2.54
C ALA A 119 -6.47 -21.81 -3.13
N ARG A 120 -7.71 -21.61 -3.66
CA ARG A 120 -8.54 -22.65 -4.25
C ARG A 120 -8.70 -22.49 -5.75
N ASP A 121 -8.88 -23.61 -6.44
CA ASP A 121 -9.27 -23.65 -7.84
C ASP A 121 -10.80 -23.43 -8.01
N SER A 122 -11.28 -23.46 -9.26
CA SER A 122 -12.70 -23.32 -9.59
C SER A 122 -13.58 -24.47 -9.06
N LYS A 123 -12.98 -25.60 -8.69
CA LYS A 123 -13.65 -26.78 -8.12
C LYS A 123 -13.60 -26.78 -6.58
N GLY A 124 -13.01 -25.74 -5.96
CA GLY A 124 -12.88 -25.65 -4.52
C GLY A 124 -11.67 -26.39 -3.92
N ASN A 125 -10.83 -27.05 -4.75
CA ASN A 125 -9.64 -27.76 -4.27
C ASN A 125 -8.51 -26.79 -3.92
N ILE A 126 -7.76 -27.08 -2.86
CA ILE A 126 -6.59 -26.27 -2.46
C ILE A 126 -5.44 -26.46 -3.45
N LYS A 127 -4.95 -25.35 -3.99
CA LYS A 127 -3.73 -25.33 -4.82
C LYS A 127 -2.50 -25.48 -3.94
N LYS A 128 -1.87 -26.64 -3.94
CA LYS A 128 -0.78 -26.98 -3.01
C LYS A 128 0.40 -25.99 -3.02
N THR A 129 0.82 -25.52 -4.19
CA THR A 129 1.93 -24.56 -4.33
C THR A 129 1.57 -23.20 -3.77
N VAL A 130 0.36 -22.71 -4.04
CA VAL A 130 -0.16 -21.44 -3.52
C VAL A 130 -0.34 -21.52 -2.00
N TYR A 131 -0.84 -22.64 -1.50
CA TYR A 131 -1.04 -22.87 -0.08
C TYR A 131 0.27 -22.75 0.71
N ASN A 132 1.33 -23.43 0.27
CA ASN A 132 2.61 -23.39 0.98
C ASN A 132 3.19 -21.95 1.05
N LYS A 133 3.05 -21.18 -0.04
CA LYS A 133 3.45 -19.77 -0.06
C LYS A 133 2.61 -18.95 0.92
N ALA A 134 1.29 -19.09 0.86
CA ALA A 134 0.36 -18.36 1.73
C ALA A 134 0.62 -18.66 3.21
N VAL A 135 0.87 -19.93 3.57
CA VAL A 135 1.24 -20.32 4.94
C VAL A 135 2.52 -19.63 5.36
N LYS A 136 3.55 -19.63 4.50
CA LYS A 136 4.82 -18.95 4.80
C LYS A 136 4.62 -17.46 5.05
N ASP A 137 3.94 -16.76 4.14
CA ASP A 137 3.74 -15.30 4.26
C ASP A 137 2.88 -14.98 5.50
N LYS A 138 1.86 -15.75 5.79
CA LYS A 138 0.93 -15.54 6.92
C LYS A 138 1.48 -15.92 8.30
N THR A 139 2.63 -16.60 8.36
CA THR A 139 3.31 -16.94 9.62
C THR A 139 4.44 -15.99 10.00
N ILE A 140 4.75 -15.01 9.16
CA ILE A 140 5.77 -13.99 9.46
C ILE A 140 5.33 -13.19 10.69
N GLY A 141 6.23 -13.07 11.68
CA GLY A 141 6.00 -12.25 12.88
C GLY A 141 5.98 -10.75 12.52
N VAL A 142 4.90 -10.07 12.89
CA VAL A 142 4.71 -8.65 12.54
C VAL A 142 5.59 -7.76 13.40
N LEU A 143 5.63 -8.01 14.71
CA LEU A 143 6.33 -7.13 15.64
C LEU A 143 7.84 -7.12 15.40
N ASP A 144 8.45 -8.29 15.19
CA ASP A 144 9.90 -8.38 14.94
C ASP A 144 10.27 -7.67 13.64
N LEU A 145 9.49 -7.90 12.58
CA LEU A 145 9.71 -7.24 11.29
C LEU A 145 9.48 -5.72 11.38
N TYR A 146 8.50 -5.29 12.18
CA TYR A 146 8.24 -3.88 12.45
C TYR A 146 9.44 -3.21 13.16
N LYS A 147 10.00 -3.86 14.18
CA LYS A 147 11.21 -3.40 14.87
C LYS A 147 12.40 -3.29 13.90
N GLU A 148 12.58 -4.27 13.01
CA GLU A 148 13.64 -4.24 11.98
C GLU A 148 13.49 -3.03 11.05
N TRP A 149 12.28 -2.78 10.52
CA TRP A 149 12.01 -1.62 9.67
C TRP A 149 12.15 -0.31 10.41
N PHE A 150 11.65 -0.23 11.63
CA PHE A 150 11.79 0.97 12.46
C PHE A 150 13.26 1.31 12.71
N PHE A 151 14.06 0.32 13.13
CA PHE A 151 15.48 0.50 13.36
C PHE A 151 16.21 0.92 12.07
N ARG A 152 15.86 0.31 10.96
CA ARG A 152 16.42 0.66 9.65
C ARG A 152 16.20 2.13 9.29
N TYR A 153 14.98 2.64 9.49
CA TYR A 153 14.66 4.04 9.21
C TYR A 153 15.31 4.99 10.21
N LEU A 154 15.30 4.63 11.49
CA LEU A 154 15.91 5.43 12.54
C LEU A 154 17.43 5.63 12.34
N THR A 155 18.10 4.62 11.77
CA THR A 155 19.55 4.65 11.54
C THR A 155 19.96 5.21 10.19
N LEU A 156 19.02 5.65 9.35
CA LEU A 156 19.35 6.34 8.11
C LEU A 156 20.17 7.61 8.41
N PRO A 157 21.22 7.86 7.61
CA PRO A 157 22.00 9.08 7.79
C PRO A 157 21.12 10.31 7.57
N ARG A 158 21.27 11.32 8.42
CA ARG A 158 20.59 12.59 8.20
C ARG A 158 21.08 13.20 6.90
N SER A 159 20.13 13.66 6.10
CA SER A 159 20.45 14.42 4.90
C SER A 159 20.78 15.86 5.27
N GLU A 160 21.71 16.46 4.53
CA GLU A 160 21.97 17.90 4.57
C GLU A 160 20.93 18.70 3.76
N HIS A 161 20.02 18.01 3.07
CA HIS A 161 18.97 18.62 2.24
C HIS A 161 17.61 18.56 2.92
N ASP A 162 16.83 19.61 2.72
CA ASP A 162 15.43 19.64 3.12
C ASP A 162 14.57 18.79 2.17
N TYR A 163 13.67 18.01 2.73
CA TYR A 163 12.71 17.21 2.00
C TYR A 163 11.29 17.69 2.30
N CYS A 164 10.45 17.71 1.27
CA CYS A 164 9.05 18.01 1.39
C CYS A 164 8.23 17.01 0.59
N ALA A 165 7.20 16.42 1.22
CA ALA A 165 6.22 15.59 0.55
C ALA A 165 4.98 16.44 0.23
N MET A 166 4.48 16.35 -1.02
CA MET A 166 3.24 16.97 -1.45
C MET A 166 2.26 15.91 -1.93
N GLN A 167 1.04 15.94 -1.42
CA GLN A 167 -0.07 15.14 -1.92
C GLN A 167 -0.97 16.02 -2.79
N GLY A 168 -1.28 15.57 -4.01
CA GLY A 168 -2.17 16.31 -4.89
C GLY A 168 -2.12 15.83 -6.34
N ASP A 169 -2.88 16.50 -7.19
CA ASP A 169 -2.77 16.33 -8.64
C ASP A 169 -1.38 16.75 -9.10
N TYR A 170 -0.79 15.97 -10.03
CA TYR A 170 0.58 16.18 -10.49
C TYR A 170 0.79 17.55 -11.13
N LEU A 171 -0.21 18.10 -11.83
CA LEU A 171 -0.12 19.44 -12.44
C LEU A 171 -0.09 20.53 -11.36
N GLU A 172 -0.90 20.39 -10.31
CA GLU A 172 -0.89 21.33 -9.19
C GLU A 172 0.43 21.27 -8.42
N CYS A 173 0.93 20.04 -8.16
CA CYS A 173 2.23 19.88 -7.52
C CYS A 173 3.36 20.51 -8.35
N LEU A 174 3.37 20.28 -9.67
CA LEU A 174 4.37 20.87 -10.58
C LEU A 174 4.32 22.41 -10.61
N ARG A 175 3.11 23.00 -10.54
CA ARG A 175 2.92 24.48 -10.49
C ARG A 175 3.44 25.10 -9.18
N ARG A 176 3.40 24.34 -8.08
CA ARG A 176 3.87 24.80 -6.76
C ARG A 176 5.36 24.58 -6.52
N LEU A 177 6.08 23.97 -7.45
CA LEU A 177 7.52 23.74 -7.29
C LEU A 177 8.27 25.06 -7.19
N PRO A 178 9.17 25.22 -6.20
CA PRO A 178 10.04 26.39 -6.10
C PRO A 178 10.90 26.59 -7.34
N ASN A 179 11.26 27.82 -7.65
CA ASN A 179 12.15 28.15 -8.76
C ASN A 179 13.57 27.58 -8.59
N THR A 180 13.93 27.14 -7.38
CA THR A 180 15.19 26.46 -7.08
C THR A 180 15.25 25.03 -7.61
N VAL A 181 14.09 24.39 -7.87
CA VAL A 181 14.02 23.06 -8.46
C VAL A 181 14.43 23.11 -9.92
N ARG A 182 15.51 22.43 -10.29
CA ARG A 182 16.08 22.42 -11.63
C ARG A 182 15.72 21.16 -12.43
N THR A 183 15.42 20.07 -11.76
CA THR A 183 15.15 18.79 -12.42
C THR A 183 13.93 18.13 -11.79
N VAL A 184 13.07 17.60 -12.63
CA VAL A 184 11.91 16.78 -12.26
C VAL A 184 12.18 15.35 -12.68
N TYR A 185 12.16 14.42 -11.72
CA TYR A 185 12.08 13.00 -11.99
C TYR A 185 10.61 12.61 -12.01
N ALA A 186 10.12 12.09 -13.12
CA ALA A 186 8.75 11.66 -13.30
C ALA A 186 8.69 10.14 -13.51
N ASP A 187 7.88 9.46 -12.69
CA ASP A 187 7.61 8.03 -12.79
C ASP A 187 6.09 7.78 -12.84
N PRO A 188 5.42 8.21 -13.94
CA PRO A 188 3.99 8.04 -14.08
C PRO A 188 3.63 6.58 -14.33
N PRO A 189 2.40 6.16 -13.99
CA PRO A 189 1.89 4.87 -14.42
C PRO A 189 1.95 4.71 -15.94
N TYR A 190 2.38 3.55 -16.42
CA TYR A 190 2.58 3.29 -17.85
C TYR A 190 1.73 2.13 -18.40
N THR A 191 0.95 1.46 -17.55
CA THR A 191 0.02 0.41 -17.94
C THR A 191 -1.43 0.84 -17.70
N ARG A 192 -2.39 0.04 -18.19
CA ARG A 192 -3.83 0.26 -17.92
C ARG A 192 -4.26 -0.14 -16.53
N ASP A 193 -3.34 -0.59 -15.71
CA ASP A 193 -3.63 -1.03 -14.36
C ASP A 193 -4.06 0.16 -13.49
N HIS A 194 -5.07 -0.07 -12.67
CA HIS A 194 -5.47 0.89 -11.66
C HIS A 194 -4.46 0.87 -10.51
N TYR A 195 -3.47 1.73 -10.53
CA TYR A 195 -2.42 1.79 -9.51
C TYR A 195 -2.97 1.99 -8.09
N SER A 196 -4.10 2.68 -7.93
CA SER A 196 -4.79 2.78 -6.64
C SER A 196 -5.15 1.42 -6.02
N ARG A 197 -5.28 0.35 -6.83
CA ARG A 197 -5.46 -1.01 -6.30
C ARG A 197 -4.21 -1.58 -5.65
N PHE A 198 -3.03 -1.08 -6.01
CA PHE A 198 -1.77 -1.55 -5.44
C PHE A 198 -1.53 -1.02 -4.02
N TYR A 199 -2.16 0.09 -3.66
CA TYR A 199 -1.86 0.85 -2.44
C TYR A 199 -3.05 1.03 -1.50
N HIS A 200 -4.27 0.59 -1.85
CA HIS A 200 -5.50 0.89 -1.10
C HIS A 200 -5.46 0.42 0.36
N VAL A 201 -4.76 -0.67 0.67
CA VAL A 201 -4.59 -1.15 2.04
C VAL A 201 -3.68 -0.21 2.82
N LEU A 202 -2.55 0.18 2.23
CA LEU A 202 -1.63 1.14 2.85
C LEU A 202 -2.29 2.51 3.06
N GLU A 203 -3.13 2.92 2.13
CA GLU A 203 -3.95 4.13 2.26
C GLU A 203 -4.92 4.03 3.44
N THR A 204 -5.61 2.90 3.62
CA THR A 204 -6.48 2.67 4.77
C THR A 204 -5.69 2.67 6.09
N ILE A 205 -4.48 2.08 6.12
CA ILE A 205 -3.59 2.14 7.29
C ILE A 205 -3.26 3.60 7.63
N THR A 206 -2.92 4.41 6.63
CA THR A 206 -2.51 5.80 6.82
C THR A 206 -3.66 6.71 7.21
N LEU A 207 -4.81 6.60 6.54
CA LEU A 207 -5.97 7.45 6.77
C LEU A 207 -6.76 7.05 8.03
N ARG A 208 -6.71 5.78 8.43
CA ARG A 208 -7.49 5.22 9.55
C ARG A 208 -8.99 5.50 9.42
N ASP A 209 -9.49 5.47 8.20
CA ASP A 209 -10.89 5.66 7.88
C ASP A 209 -11.59 4.32 7.64
N SER A 210 -12.93 4.35 7.64
CA SER A 210 -13.76 3.19 7.28
C SER A 210 -14.27 3.37 5.85
N PRO A 211 -13.46 3.03 4.82
CA PRO A 211 -13.82 3.33 3.44
C PRO A 211 -15.03 2.49 2.98
N GLU A 212 -15.87 3.09 2.15
CA GLU A 212 -16.79 2.30 1.34
C GLU A 212 -16.03 1.39 0.39
N LEU A 213 -16.49 0.14 0.28
CA LEU A 213 -15.86 -0.86 -0.57
C LEU A 213 -16.50 -0.88 -1.97
N SER A 214 -15.66 -1.11 -2.98
CA SER A 214 -16.14 -1.29 -4.34
C SER A 214 -16.85 -2.62 -4.49
N THR A 215 -17.92 -2.63 -5.26
CA THR A 215 -18.75 -3.80 -5.53
C THR A 215 -18.64 -4.23 -6.99
N THR A 216 -18.98 -5.48 -7.25
CA THR A 216 -19.15 -6.06 -8.58
C THR A 216 -20.51 -6.73 -8.67
N ASN A 217 -21.17 -6.64 -9.82
CA ASN A 217 -22.39 -7.38 -10.06
C ASN A 217 -22.06 -8.74 -10.70
N ILE A 218 -22.50 -9.82 -10.09
CA ILE A 218 -22.31 -11.19 -10.59
C ILE A 218 -23.70 -11.83 -10.64
N HIS A 219 -24.17 -12.15 -11.85
CA HIS A 219 -25.49 -12.75 -12.08
C HIS A 219 -26.68 -11.97 -11.48
N GLY A 220 -26.59 -10.64 -11.44
CA GLY A 220 -27.64 -9.78 -10.88
C GLY A 220 -27.51 -9.48 -9.38
N GLU A 221 -26.61 -10.14 -8.68
CA GLU A 221 -26.32 -9.91 -7.27
C GLU A 221 -25.07 -9.02 -7.08
N THR A 222 -25.15 -8.12 -6.11
CA THR A 222 -24.06 -7.21 -5.78
C THR A 222 -23.15 -7.85 -4.73
N HIS A 223 -21.88 -8.03 -5.09
CA HIS A 223 -20.86 -8.58 -4.21
C HIS A 223 -19.73 -7.56 -3.99
N ILE A 224 -19.07 -7.60 -2.83
CA ILE A 224 -17.83 -6.86 -2.61
C ILE A 224 -16.77 -7.37 -3.61
N SER A 225 -15.99 -6.46 -4.20
CA SER A 225 -14.92 -6.84 -5.13
C SER A 225 -13.90 -7.76 -4.44
N ASN A 226 -13.40 -8.76 -5.15
CA ASN A 226 -12.48 -9.76 -4.60
C ASN A 226 -11.23 -9.18 -3.93
N GLY A 227 -10.81 -7.98 -4.31
CA GLY A 227 -9.66 -7.30 -3.71
C GLY A 227 -10.04 -6.35 -2.59
N ILE A 228 -11.31 -6.29 -2.20
CA ILE A 228 -11.80 -5.40 -1.12
C ILE A 228 -11.31 -3.97 -1.32
N TYR A 229 -11.41 -3.49 -2.56
CA TYR A 229 -10.89 -2.16 -2.92
C TYR A 229 -11.76 -1.05 -2.37
N ARG A 230 -11.16 0.05 -1.96
CA ARG A 230 -11.84 1.31 -1.67
C ARG A 230 -12.65 1.76 -2.88
N LYS A 231 -13.85 2.33 -2.65
CA LYS A 231 -14.73 2.82 -3.72
C LYS A 231 -14.23 4.15 -4.29
N ASP A 232 -13.70 5.02 -3.45
CA ASP A 232 -13.20 6.37 -3.73
C ASP A 232 -11.83 6.43 -4.43
N ARG A 233 -11.41 5.32 -5.05
CA ARG A 233 -10.12 5.20 -5.73
C ARG A 233 -9.98 6.19 -6.87
N HIS A 234 -8.85 6.89 -6.89
CA HIS A 234 -8.43 7.70 -8.03
C HIS A 234 -7.82 6.82 -9.13
N GLN A 235 -8.19 7.08 -10.39
CA GLN A 235 -7.50 6.53 -11.54
C GLN A 235 -6.69 7.61 -12.23
N SER A 236 -5.38 7.45 -12.25
CA SER A 236 -4.48 8.37 -12.92
C SER A 236 -4.81 8.50 -14.42
N PRO A 237 -4.83 9.71 -15.00
CA PRO A 237 -5.03 9.90 -16.43
C PRO A 237 -3.96 9.19 -17.26
N PHE A 238 -2.78 8.98 -16.74
CA PHE A 238 -1.70 8.22 -17.40
C PHE A 238 -2.05 6.74 -17.62
N CYS A 239 -3.00 6.16 -16.86
CA CYS A 239 -3.49 4.79 -17.06
C CYS A 239 -4.62 4.69 -18.10
N ILE A 240 -5.15 5.79 -18.60
CA ILE A 240 -6.32 5.84 -19.47
C ILE A 240 -5.86 6.19 -20.89
N LYS A 241 -6.00 5.24 -21.83
CA LYS A 241 -5.47 5.39 -23.20
C LYS A 241 -5.91 6.70 -23.89
N SER A 242 -7.15 7.12 -23.70
CA SER A 242 -7.69 8.36 -24.28
C SER A 242 -7.21 9.65 -23.60
N LYS A 243 -6.73 9.57 -22.36
CA LYS A 243 -6.29 10.74 -21.56
C LYS A 243 -4.78 10.85 -21.42
N ALA A 244 -4.06 9.74 -21.54
CA ALA A 244 -2.62 9.70 -21.31
C ALA A 244 -1.83 10.63 -22.27
N PRO A 245 -2.14 10.74 -23.58
CA PRO A 245 -1.44 11.66 -24.48
C PRO A 245 -1.52 13.12 -24.01
N GLU A 246 -2.67 13.57 -23.57
CA GLU A 246 -2.87 14.92 -23.03
C GLU A 246 -2.14 15.10 -21.69
N ALA A 247 -2.24 14.10 -20.81
CA ALA A 247 -1.56 14.13 -19.52
C ALA A 247 -0.03 14.28 -19.66
N PHE A 248 0.59 13.54 -20.59
CA PHE A 248 2.03 13.66 -20.85
C PHE A 248 2.39 15.03 -21.43
N ARG A 249 1.63 15.54 -22.39
CA ARG A 249 1.88 16.87 -22.98
C ARG A 249 1.75 17.97 -21.94
N ASN A 250 0.71 17.95 -21.10
CA ASN A 250 0.53 18.93 -20.03
C ASN A 250 1.68 18.88 -19.01
N MET A 251 2.17 17.68 -18.68
CA MET A 251 3.33 17.52 -17.81
C MET A 251 4.59 18.12 -18.45
N PHE A 252 4.86 17.81 -19.72
CA PHE A 252 6.02 18.34 -20.47
C PHE A 252 5.98 19.86 -20.56
N GLU A 253 4.81 20.41 -20.89
CA GLU A 253 4.60 21.85 -21.01
C GLU A 253 4.91 22.58 -19.70
N ILE A 254 4.38 22.12 -18.58
CA ILE A 254 4.60 22.80 -17.28
C ILE A 254 6.06 22.70 -16.85
N ILE A 255 6.71 21.56 -17.04
CA ILE A 255 8.11 21.37 -16.69
C ILE A 255 9.01 22.25 -17.55
N SER A 256 8.79 22.28 -18.87
CA SER A 256 9.56 23.10 -19.81
C SER A 256 9.36 24.60 -19.57
N ARG A 257 8.11 25.06 -19.41
CA ARG A 257 7.82 26.46 -19.07
C ARG A 257 8.45 26.93 -17.76
N GLY A 258 8.64 26.00 -16.82
CA GLY A 258 9.37 26.25 -15.60
C GLY A 258 10.90 26.28 -15.76
N GLY A 259 11.44 26.09 -16.97
CA GLY A 259 12.88 26.03 -17.23
C GLY A 259 13.56 24.86 -16.53
N ARG A 260 12.85 23.72 -16.37
CA ARG A 260 13.33 22.56 -15.64
C ARG A 260 13.67 21.41 -16.59
N ASN A 261 14.69 20.64 -16.22
CA ASN A 261 14.99 19.39 -16.89
C ASN A 261 13.99 18.30 -16.50
N LEU A 262 13.70 17.38 -17.42
CA LEU A 262 12.87 16.21 -17.17
C LEU A 262 13.69 14.92 -17.28
N LEU A 263 13.63 14.09 -16.25
CA LEU A 263 14.05 12.69 -16.29
C LEU A 263 12.79 11.83 -16.17
N LEU A 264 12.36 11.21 -17.27
CA LEU A 264 11.16 10.39 -17.34
C LEU A 264 11.52 8.91 -17.23
N SER A 265 11.02 8.24 -16.18
CA SER A 265 11.03 6.79 -16.05
C SER A 265 9.87 6.20 -16.83
N TYR A 266 10.16 5.35 -17.80
CA TYR A 266 9.13 4.67 -18.60
C TYR A 266 9.65 3.34 -19.12
N SER A 267 8.91 2.27 -18.88
CA SER A 267 9.32 0.94 -19.31
C SER A 267 8.84 0.66 -20.73
N PRO A 268 9.71 0.27 -21.68
CA PRO A 268 9.30 -0.12 -23.03
C PRO A 268 8.39 -1.36 -22.97
N TYR A 269 7.49 -1.48 -23.94
CA TYR A 269 6.65 -2.65 -24.09
C TYR A 269 7.41 -3.78 -24.78
N ASP A 270 7.35 -4.96 -24.18
CA ASP A 270 7.86 -6.19 -24.79
C ASP A 270 6.70 -6.88 -25.53
N GLU A 271 6.65 -6.71 -26.84
CA GLU A 271 5.60 -7.27 -27.70
C GLU A 271 5.55 -8.79 -27.66
N THR A 272 6.66 -9.44 -27.31
CA THR A 272 6.73 -10.92 -27.25
C THR A 272 5.94 -11.48 -26.08
N LYS A 273 5.86 -10.74 -24.98
CA LYS A 273 5.17 -11.18 -23.75
C LYS A 273 3.68 -10.92 -23.73
N LYS A 274 3.16 -10.03 -24.58
CA LYS A 274 1.74 -9.64 -24.69
C LYS A 274 1.02 -9.31 -23.38
N THR A 275 1.78 -9.15 -22.30
CA THR A 275 1.27 -8.85 -20.95
C THR A 275 1.45 -7.38 -20.64
N HIS A 276 0.47 -6.76 -20.00
CA HIS A 276 0.49 -5.36 -19.55
C HIS A 276 0.88 -4.35 -20.66
N PRO A 277 0.06 -4.21 -21.72
CA PRO A 277 0.35 -3.29 -22.82
C PRO A 277 0.48 -1.87 -22.30
N ARG A 278 1.46 -1.14 -22.82
CA ARG A 278 1.67 0.27 -22.48
C ARG A 278 0.52 1.13 -22.98
N VAL A 279 0.20 2.19 -22.26
CA VAL A 279 -0.85 3.14 -22.62
C VAL A 279 -0.39 4.03 -23.77
N VAL A 280 0.90 4.42 -23.75
CA VAL A 280 1.60 5.23 -24.76
C VAL A 280 2.91 4.52 -25.12
N THR A 281 3.33 4.65 -26.35
CA THR A 281 4.61 4.09 -26.82
C THR A 281 5.79 5.02 -26.51
N MET A 282 6.99 4.46 -26.41
CA MET A 282 8.22 5.26 -26.24
C MET A 282 8.41 6.25 -27.40
N GLN A 283 8.06 5.84 -28.63
CA GLN A 283 8.20 6.70 -29.81
C GLN A 283 7.28 7.91 -29.74
N GLU A 284 6.04 7.75 -29.28
CA GLU A 284 5.09 8.85 -29.06
C GLU A 284 5.63 9.81 -27.98
N LEU A 285 6.13 9.29 -26.87
CA LEU A 285 6.72 10.10 -25.78
C LEU A 285 7.90 10.94 -26.28
N ILE A 286 8.83 10.33 -27.01
CA ILE A 286 9.98 11.03 -27.59
C ILE A 286 9.53 12.10 -28.58
N THR A 287 8.56 11.78 -29.41
CA THR A 287 8.02 12.74 -30.38
C THR A 287 7.42 13.96 -29.71
N TRP A 288 6.58 13.76 -28.68
CA TRP A 288 5.95 14.87 -27.95
C TRP A 288 6.98 15.66 -27.11
N ALA A 289 7.96 14.98 -26.51
CA ALA A 289 8.98 15.66 -25.71
C ALA A 289 9.80 16.67 -26.53
N LYS A 290 10.04 16.40 -27.84
CA LYS A 290 10.75 17.32 -28.73
C LYS A 290 10.05 18.66 -28.92
N ASP A 291 8.72 18.71 -28.75
CA ASP A 291 7.95 19.96 -28.87
C ASP A 291 8.19 20.90 -27.67
N TYR A 292 8.76 20.41 -26.58
CA TYR A 292 8.90 21.15 -25.32
C TYR A 292 10.34 21.33 -24.83
N PHE A 293 11.26 20.41 -25.19
CA PHE A 293 12.59 20.35 -24.58
C PHE A 293 13.77 20.48 -25.59
N LEU A 294 13.53 20.84 -26.83
CA LEU A 294 14.57 21.04 -27.85
C LEU A 294 14.63 22.46 -28.35
#